data_d5cc178f9b12886f96cb4811e3033531
#
_entry.id   d5cc178f9b12886f96cb4811e3033531
#
_cell.length_a   1.000
_cell.length_b   1.000
_cell.length_c   1.000
_cell.angle_alpha   90.00
_cell.angle_beta   90.00
_cell.angle_gamma   90.00
#
_symmetry.space_group_name_H-M   'P 1'
#
loop_
_entity.id
_entity.type
_entity.pdbx_description
1 polymer ?
#
loop_
_entity_poly.entity_id
_entity_poly.type
_entity_poly.pdbx_seq_one_letter_code
_entity_poly.pdbx_strand_id
1 'polypeptide(L)'
;MNVRTFQWLALGLSVAAAACGGSEPEPAATSTTTAAPAVTAAKPASSSPRVFWVEPTDGATVKSPVKLRFGIENYELAAVPQGDITAARPKMGHHHVGVDTDCLPAGTVIPKANPWVHHGGGQTEMDMQLTPGKHRLTLQLGDDTHTTIEGLCSSITVNVAE
;
A
#
# COMPACT_ATOMS: atom_id res chain seq x y z
N MET A 1 -26.62 -16.36 32.33
CA MET A 1 -26.17 -16.75 33.70
C MET A 1 -24.93 -17.61 33.53
N ASN A 2 -23.76 -17.08 33.76
CA ASN A 2 -22.59 -17.63 34.46
C ASN A 2 -21.36 -16.76 34.13
N VAL A 3 -21.12 -15.85 35.07
CA VAL A 3 -19.91 -15.05 35.18
C VAL A 3 -18.87 -15.95 35.86
N ARG A 4 -17.69 -16.11 35.25
CA ARG A 4 -16.50 -16.66 35.93
C ARG A 4 -15.43 -15.60 36.05
N THR A 5 -15.37 -15.04 37.23
CA THR A 5 -14.31 -14.20 37.78
C THR A 5 -13.07 -15.05 38.04
N PHE A 6 -11.92 -14.69 37.46
CA PHE A 6 -10.61 -15.24 37.86
C PHE A 6 -9.80 -14.15 38.55
N GLN A 7 -9.62 -14.35 39.85
CA GLN A 7 -8.75 -13.59 40.76
C GLN A 7 -7.34 -14.19 40.69
N TRP A 8 -6.32 -13.39 40.47
CA TRP A 8 -4.92 -13.78 40.68
C TRP A 8 -4.34 -13.01 41.84
N LEU A 9 -3.91 -13.81 42.84
CA LEU A 9 -3.21 -13.36 44.03
C LEU A 9 -1.77 -12.93 43.68
N ALA A 10 -1.35 -11.85 44.33
CA ALA A 10 0.04 -11.40 44.41
C ALA A 10 0.78 -12.25 45.47
N LEU A 11 2.02 -12.61 45.19
CA LEU A 11 2.95 -13.04 46.21
C LEU A 11 4.31 -12.36 45.96
N GLY A 12 4.67 -11.46 46.83
CA GLY A 12 5.95 -10.81 46.87
C GLY A 12 7.01 -11.69 47.49
N LEU A 13 8.26 -11.54 47.05
CA LEU A 13 9.42 -11.96 47.88
C LEU A 13 10.59 -11.00 47.63
N SER A 14 10.92 -10.26 48.67
CA SER A 14 12.11 -9.41 48.78
C SER A 14 13.29 -10.25 49.22
N VAL A 15 14.44 -10.10 48.63
CA VAL A 15 15.75 -10.45 49.23
C VAL A 15 16.77 -9.36 48.94
N ALA A 16 17.29 -8.79 50.05
CA ALA A 16 18.42 -7.90 50.05
C ALA A 16 19.69 -8.70 50.47
N ALA A 17 20.85 -8.33 49.93
CA ALA A 17 22.19 -8.36 50.57
C ALA A 17 23.24 -8.11 49.49
N ALA A 18 23.97 -7.08 49.59
CA ALA A 18 25.22 -6.75 50.33
C ALA A 18 26.48 -6.82 49.47
N ALA A 19 27.09 -5.69 49.43
CA ALA A 19 28.40 -5.20 49.01
C ALA A 19 29.58 -6.16 49.06
N CYS A 20 30.55 -5.93 48.11
CA CYS A 20 31.99 -5.78 48.26
C CYS A 20 32.58 -5.52 46.86
N GLY A 21 33.17 -4.47 46.58
CA GLY A 21 34.45 -3.87 46.56
C GLY A 21 35.51 -4.64 45.76
N GLY A 22 35.98 -4.03 44.66
CA GLY A 22 37.13 -4.52 43.89
C GLY A 22 37.44 -3.53 42.78
N SER A 23 38.57 -2.84 42.98
CA SER A 23 39.12 -1.82 42.08
C SER A 23 39.61 -2.38 40.75
N GLU A 24 39.33 -1.66 39.68
CA GLU A 24 40.10 -1.32 38.46
C GLU A 24 41.13 -2.33 37.88
N PRO A 25 41.26 -2.49 36.56
CA PRO A 25 41.76 -1.40 35.70
C PRO A 25 40.95 -1.18 34.39
N GLU A 26 40.93 0.04 33.96
CA GLU A 26 40.50 0.56 32.68
C GLU A 26 41.21 -0.13 31.49
N PRO A 27 40.48 -0.65 30.49
CA PRO A 27 41.07 -0.85 29.18
C PRO A 27 40.55 0.20 28.18
N ALA A 28 41.52 0.83 27.58
CA ALA A 28 41.54 1.65 26.38
C ALA A 28 40.22 1.71 25.56
N ALA A 29 39.75 2.93 25.34
CA ALA A 29 38.71 3.28 24.41
C ALA A 29 39.08 2.83 22.97
N THR A 30 38.48 1.76 22.52
CA THR A 30 38.44 1.44 21.10
C THR A 30 37.27 2.23 20.47
N SER A 31 37.61 3.30 19.78
CA SER A 31 36.66 4.10 18.99
C SER A 31 36.10 3.25 17.87
N THR A 32 35.00 2.60 18.11
CA THR A 32 34.19 1.98 17.03
C THR A 32 33.50 3.12 16.30
N THR A 33 34.04 3.53 15.16
CA THR A 33 33.35 4.40 14.20
C THR A 33 32.14 3.64 13.69
N THR A 34 30.99 3.91 14.27
CA THR A 34 29.69 3.46 13.74
C THR A 34 29.47 4.21 12.45
N ALA A 35 29.67 3.53 11.32
CA ALA A 35 29.28 4.05 10.01
C ALA A 35 27.75 4.32 10.04
N ALA A 36 27.39 5.58 9.89
CA ALA A 36 26.01 5.98 9.71
C ALA A 36 25.43 5.25 8.48
N PRO A 37 24.18 4.75 8.53
CA PRO A 37 23.55 4.15 7.37
C PRO A 37 23.49 5.20 6.25
N ALA A 38 24.02 4.84 5.08
CA ALA A 38 23.91 5.66 3.88
C ALA A 38 22.42 5.90 3.61
N VAL A 39 21.99 7.13 3.79
CA VAL A 39 20.67 7.59 3.31
C VAL A 39 20.68 7.45 1.79
N THR A 40 20.02 6.42 1.30
CA THR A 40 19.77 6.25 -0.13
C THR A 40 19.03 7.51 -0.59
N ALA A 41 19.67 8.31 -1.43
CA ALA A 41 19.08 9.51 -1.99
C ALA A 41 17.77 9.13 -2.67
N ALA A 42 16.65 9.63 -2.18
CA ALA A 42 15.37 9.46 -2.81
C ALA A 42 15.46 10.01 -4.23
N LYS A 43 15.10 9.18 -5.22
CA LYS A 43 14.96 9.60 -6.61
C LYS A 43 14.09 10.86 -6.64
N PRO A 44 14.50 11.95 -7.34
CA PRO A 44 13.68 13.15 -7.40
C PRO A 44 12.27 12.79 -7.87
N ALA A 45 11.26 13.23 -7.12
CA ALA A 45 9.87 13.01 -7.48
C ALA A 45 9.61 13.66 -8.83
N SER A 46 9.02 12.90 -9.77
CA SER A 46 8.56 13.45 -11.03
C SER A 46 7.52 14.53 -10.77
N SER A 47 7.60 15.65 -11.47
CA SER A 47 6.55 16.70 -11.40
C SER A 47 5.28 16.31 -12.17
N SER A 48 5.34 15.26 -12.98
CA SER A 48 4.19 14.75 -13.75
C SER A 48 3.28 13.89 -12.89
N PRO A 49 1.96 13.94 -13.11
CA PRO A 49 1.03 13.04 -12.46
C PRO A 49 1.34 11.58 -12.80
N ARG A 50 1.19 10.68 -11.83
CA ARG A 50 1.35 9.24 -12.05
C ARG A 50 0.55 8.41 -11.05
N VAL A 51 0.13 7.23 -11.45
CA VAL A 51 -0.35 6.16 -10.60
C VAL A 51 0.70 5.07 -10.51
N PHE A 52 0.74 4.34 -9.40
CA PHE A 52 1.74 3.28 -9.19
C PHE A 52 1.23 2.21 -8.24
N TRP A 53 1.78 1.01 -8.41
CA TRP A 53 1.56 -0.12 -7.51
C TRP A 53 2.53 -0.03 -6.32
N VAL A 54 1.99 -0.23 -5.11
CA VAL A 54 2.75 -0.40 -3.87
C VAL A 54 2.91 -1.88 -3.58
N GLU A 55 1.83 -2.64 -3.71
CA GLU A 55 1.75 -4.10 -3.57
C GLU A 55 0.69 -4.65 -4.52
N PRO A 56 0.98 -5.83 -5.12
CA PRO A 56 2.26 -6.51 -5.21
C PRO A 56 3.24 -5.79 -6.14
N THR A 57 4.53 -6.17 -6.10
CA THR A 57 5.50 -5.72 -7.09
C THR A 57 5.33 -6.50 -8.40
N ASP A 58 5.79 -5.92 -9.51
CA ASP A 58 5.78 -6.61 -10.80
C ASP A 58 6.56 -7.95 -10.75
N GLY A 59 5.98 -8.99 -11.31
CA GLY A 59 6.52 -10.35 -11.30
C GLY A 59 6.31 -11.14 -10.01
N ALA A 60 5.67 -10.58 -8.99
CA ALA A 60 5.48 -11.25 -7.70
C ALA A 60 4.67 -12.53 -7.82
N THR A 61 5.01 -13.52 -6.97
CA THR A 61 4.15 -14.68 -6.70
C THR A 61 3.33 -14.41 -5.45
N VAL A 62 2.01 -14.51 -5.57
CA VAL A 62 1.04 -14.14 -4.53
C VAL A 62 0.02 -15.27 -4.31
N LYS A 63 -0.77 -15.18 -3.25
CA LYS A 63 -1.92 -16.07 -2.98
C LYS A 63 -3.21 -15.29 -3.00
N SER A 64 -4.28 -15.92 -3.50
CA SER A 64 -5.62 -15.34 -3.47
C SER A 64 -6.29 -15.50 -2.08
N PRO A 65 -6.97 -14.51 -1.53
CA PRO A 65 -7.16 -13.17 -2.09
C PRO A 65 -5.86 -12.36 -2.12
N VAL A 66 -5.61 -11.67 -3.23
CA VAL A 66 -4.41 -10.85 -3.41
C VAL A 66 -4.66 -9.47 -2.83
N LYS A 67 -3.83 -9.06 -1.85
CA LYS A 67 -3.87 -7.69 -1.35
C LYS A 67 -3.23 -6.76 -2.37
N LEU A 68 -4.00 -5.80 -2.83
CA LEU A 68 -3.56 -4.76 -3.75
C LEU A 68 -3.45 -3.44 -3.00
N ARG A 69 -2.32 -2.75 -3.17
CA ARG A 69 -2.11 -1.39 -2.69
C ARG A 69 -1.52 -0.55 -3.79
N PHE A 70 -2.03 0.63 -3.95
CA PHE A 70 -1.66 1.53 -5.03
C PHE A 70 -1.70 2.97 -4.57
N GLY A 71 -1.02 3.83 -5.32
CA GLY A 71 -0.89 5.23 -4.99
C GLY A 71 -0.96 6.12 -6.21
N ILE A 72 -0.98 7.41 -5.92
CA ILE A 72 -1.01 8.48 -6.91
C ILE A 72 -0.08 9.59 -6.47
N GLU A 73 0.56 10.25 -7.41
CA GLU A 73 1.36 11.46 -7.18
C GLU A 73 0.93 12.57 -8.13
N ASN A 74 1.01 13.81 -7.63
CA ASN A 74 0.71 15.04 -8.37
C ASN A 74 -0.71 15.08 -8.99
N TYR A 75 -1.65 14.35 -8.38
CA TYR A 75 -3.06 14.33 -8.70
C TYR A 75 -3.86 14.02 -7.43
N GLU A 76 -5.12 14.47 -7.33
CA GLU A 76 -5.93 14.29 -6.13
C GLU A 76 -6.82 13.05 -6.27
N LEU A 77 -6.79 12.20 -5.23
CA LEU A 77 -7.69 11.06 -5.12
C LEU A 77 -8.95 11.50 -4.38
N ALA A 78 -10.11 11.31 -5.00
CA ALA A 78 -11.37 11.73 -4.45
C ALA A 78 -12.48 10.70 -4.70
N ALA A 79 -13.44 10.65 -3.78
CA ALA A 79 -14.66 9.90 -4.01
C ALA A 79 -15.48 10.55 -5.14
N VAL A 80 -16.12 9.71 -5.94
CA VAL A 80 -17.08 10.16 -6.97
C VAL A 80 -18.23 10.91 -6.28
N PRO A 81 -18.58 12.11 -6.73
CA PRO A 81 -19.73 12.83 -6.18
C PRO A 81 -21.03 12.04 -6.33
N GLN A 82 -21.94 12.24 -5.39
CA GLN A 82 -23.28 11.65 -5.50
C GLN A 82 -24.17 12.50 -6.45
N GLY A 83 -25.06 11.82 -7.19
CA GLY A 83 -26.00 12.45 -8.11
C GLY A 83 -25.47 12.56 -9.54
N ASP A 84 -26.11 13.38 -10.34
CA ASP A 84 -25.77 13.56 -11.75
C ASP A 84 -24.51 14.41 -11.90
N ILE A 85 -23.50 13.83 -12.54
CA ILE A 85 -22.22 14.47 -12.79
C ILE A 85 -22.23 15.03 -14.22
N THR A 86 -22.30 16.33 -14.34
CA THR A 86 -22.29 17.02 -15.64
C THR A 86 -20.91 17.44 -16.10
N ALA A 87 -19.96 17.55 -15.17
CA ALA A 87 -18.55 17.86 -15.46
C ALA A 87 -17.64 17.29 -14.39
N ALA A 88 -16.48 16.81 -14.80
CA ALA A 88 -15.46 16.34 -13.86
C ALA A 88 -14.80 17.51 -13.12
N ARG A 89 -14.48 17.30 -11.83
CA ARG A 89 -13.68 18.23 -11.04
C ARG A 89 -12.24 18.24 -11.56
N PRO A 90 -11.57 19.39 -11.61
CA PRO A 90 -10.22 19.47 -12.15
C PRO A 90 -9.22 18.75 -11.23
N LYS A 91 -8.33 17.94 -11.83
CA LYS A 91 -7.25 17.21 -11.15
C LYS A 91 -7.72 16.27 -10.02
N MET A 92 -8.96 15.80 -10.06
CA MET A 92 -9.52 14.81 -9.16
C MET A 92 -9.92 13.56 -9.91
N GLY A 93 -9.74 12.40 -9.27
CA GLY A 93 -10.11 11.13 -9.86
C GLY A 93 -10.11 10.00 -8.84
N HIS A 94 -10.44 8.81 -9.32
CA HIS A 94 -10.50 7.60 -8.51
C HIS A 94 -9.92 6.41 -9.28
N HIS A 95 -9.46 5.42 -8.53
CA HIS A 95 -8.80 4.26 -9.11
C HIS A 95 -9.79 3.26 -9.74
N HIS A 96 -9.33 2.64 -10.81
CA HIS A 96 -9.91 1.44 -11.40
C HIS A 96 -8.83 0.39 -11.53
N VAL A 97 -9.18 -0.87 -11.27
CA VAL A 97 -8.28 -2.01 -11.46
C VAL A 97 -8.84 -2.91 -12.55
N GLY A 98 -8.09 -3.05 -13.63
CA GLY A 98 -8.37 -3.99 -14.70
C GLY A 98 -7.64 -5.32 -14.49
N VAL A 99 -8.33 -6.44 -14.72
CA VAL A 99 -7.76 -7.78 -14.66
C VAL A 99 -7.62 -8.33 -16.07
N ASP A 100 -6.41 -8.76 -16.43
CA ASP A 100 -6.08 -9.32 -17.74
C ASP A 100 -6.48 -8.41 -18.92
N THR A 101 -6.33 -7.11 -18.71
CA THR A 101 -6.59 -6.08 -19.72
C THR A 101 -5.49 -5.01 -19.71
N ASP A 102 -5.37 -4.29 -20.82
CA ASP A 102 -4.42 -3.19 -20.98
C ASP A 102 -5.00 -1.85 -20.53
N CYS A 103 -4.12 -0.82 -20.45
CA CYS A 103 -4.54 0.56 -20.28
C CYS A 103 -5.46 0.99 -21.42
N LEU A 104 -6.54 1.65 -21.09
CA LEU A 104 -7.40 2.30 -22.08
C LEU A 104 -6.75 3.61 -22.56
N PRO A 105 -6.94 3.99 -23.81
CA PRO A 105 -6.50 5.28 -24.31
C PRO A 105 -7.07 6.46 -23.50
N ALA A 106 -6.32 7.56 -23.41
CA ALA A 106 -6.80 8.77 -22.75
C ALA A 106 -8.11 9.26 -23.39
N GLY A 107 -9.01 9.78 -22.57
CA GLY A 107 -10.34 10.24 -23.01
C GLY A 107 -11.38 9.12 -23.21
N THR A 108 -11.05 7.87 -22.84
CA THR A 108 -11.97 6.74 -22.93
C THR A 108 -12.73 6.57 -21.61
N VAL A 109 -14.02 6.30 -21.65
CA VAL A 109 -14.80 5.98 -20.46
C VAL A 109 -14.50 4.56 -20.01
N ILE A 110 -14.05 4.40 -18.77
CA ILE A 110 -13.76 3.09 -18.16
C ILE A 110 -15.08 2.38 -17.86
N PRO A 111 -15.28 1.15 -18.38
CA PRO A 111 -16.50 0.39 -18.11
C PRO A 111 -16.68 0.08 -16.61
N LYS A 112 -17.91 0.16 -16.12
CA LYS A 112 -18.29 -0.27 -14.76
C LYS A 112 -18.60 -1.77 -14.67
N ALA A 113 -17.92 -2.57 -15.46
CA ALA A 113 -18.11 -4.01 -15.57
C ALA A 113 -16.78 -4.69 -15.88
N ASN A 114 -16.72 -6.03 -15.68
CA ASN A 114 -15.55 -6.80 -16.04
C ASN A 114 -15.01 -6.42 -17.44
N PRO A 115 -13.70 -6.33 -17.60
CA PRO A 115 -12.64 -6.74 -16.65
C PRO A 115 -12.25 -5.66 -15.61
N TRP A 116 -12.99 -4.55 -15.51
CA TRP A 116 -12.67 -3.43 -14.64
C TRP A 116 -13.42 -3.49 -13.30
N VAL A 117 -12.68 -3.27 -12.22
CA VAL A 117 -13.21 -3.09 -10.86
C VAL A 117 -13.09 -1.60 -10.49
N HIS A 118 -14.21 -1.02 -10.08
CA HIS A 118 -14.35 0.40 -9.80
C HIS A 118 -14.14 0.71 -8.32
N HIS A 119 -13.26 1.68 -8.02
CA HIS A 119 -12.96 2.17 -6.67
C HIS A 119 -13.44 3.61 -6.45
N GLY A 120 -14.73 3.83 -6.65
CA GLY A 120 -15.36 5.15 -6.62
C GLY A 120 -15.36 5.87 -5.26
N GLY A 121 -14.88 5.24 -4.19
CA GLY A 121 -14.74 5.87 -2.87
C GLY A 121 -13.36 6.52 -2.62
N GLY A 122 -12.46 6.52 -3.60
CA GLY A 122 -11.12 7.06 -3.42
C GLY A 122 -10.18 6.16 -2.60
N GLN A 123 -10.43 4.86 -2.55
CA GLN A 123 -9.59 3.91 -1.82
C GLN A 123 -8.24 3.70 -2.51
N THR A 124 -7.23 3.33 -1.71
CA THR A 124 -5.87 3.03 -2.15
C THR A 124 -5.49 1.57 -1.95
N GLU A 125 -6.41 0.74 -1.46
CA GLU A 125 -6.19 -0.68 -1.27
C GLU A 125 -7.47 -1.49 -1.45
N MET A 126 -7.29 -2.78 -1.80
CA MET A 126 -8.36 -3.77 -1.86
C MET A 126 -7.79 -5.18 -1.79
N ASP A 127 -8.64 -6.13 -1.41
CA ASP A 127 -8.36 -7.55 -1.59
C ASP A 127 -9.11 -8.06 -2.83
N MET A 128 -8.40 -8.74 -3.73
CA MET A 128 -8.94 -9.21 -4.99
C MET A 128 -8.86 -10.74 -5.10
N GLN A 129 -9.98 -11.39 -5.38
CA GLN A 129 -10.00 -12.82 -5.70
C GLN A 129 -9.53 -13.02 -7.14
N LEU A 130 -8.44 -13.77 -7.29
CA LEU A 130 -7.91 -14.16 -8.59
C LEU A 130 -7.78 -15.68 -8.64
N THR A 131 -7.96 -16.26 -9.81
CA THR A 131 -7.70 -17.69 -10.06
C THR A 131 -6.19 -17.98 -10.03
N PRO A 132 -5.75 -19.21 -9.76
CA PRO A 132 -4.35 -19.55 -9.94
C PRO A 132 -3.89 -19.33 -11.39
N GLY A 133 -2.66 -18.83 -11.54
CA GLY A 133 -2.05 -18.57 -12.84
C GLY A 133 -1.45 -17.17 -12.95
N LYS A 134 -1.05 -16.82 -14.16
CA LYS A 134 -0.45 -15.52 -14.46
C LYS A 134 -1.55 -14.51 -14.80
N HIS A 135 -1.55 -13.38 -14.12
CA HIS A 135 -2.48 -12.28 -14.35
C HIS A 135 -1.76 -10.97 -14.63
N ARG A 136 -2.33 -10.18 -15.52
CA ARG A 136 -1.98 -8.77 -15.70
C ARG A 136 -2.95 -7.93 -14.89
N LEU A 137 -2.41 -7.05 -14.04
CA LEU A 137 -3.20 -6.10 -13.28
C LEU A 137 -2.90 -4.69 -13.80
N THR A 138 -3.93 -3.98 -14.18
CA THR A 138 -3.83 -2.63 -14.73
C THR A 138 -4.51 -1.64 -13.79
N LEU A 139 -3.75 -0.70 -13.25
CA LEU A 139 -4.23 0.40 -12.43
C LEU A 139 -4.42 1.62 -13.32
N GLN A 140 -5.63 2.13 -13.44
CA GLN A 140 -5.94 3.31 -14.22
C GLN A 140 -6.82 4.29 -13.44
N LEU A 141 -6.50 5.58 -13.54
CA LEU A 141 -7.32 6.63 -12.95
C LEU A 141 -8.40 7.08 -13.93
N GLY A 142 -9.62 7.18 -13.43
CA GLY A 142 -10.73 7.85 -14.10
C GLY A 142 -11.12 9.12 -13.33
N ASP A 143 -11.54 10.15 -14.05
CA ASP A 143 -12.15 11.33 -13.45
C ASP A 143 -13.55 11.05 -12.88
N ASP A 144 -14.26 12.06 -12.43
CA ASP A 144 -15.63 11.90 -11.90
C ASP A 144 -16.62 11.30 -12.91
N THR A 145 -16.37 11.45 -14.21
CA THR A 145 -17.15 10.85 -15.31
C THR A 145 -16.62 9.48 -15.75
N HIS A 146 -15.62 8.94 -15.02
CA HIS A 146 -14.91 7.70 -15.37
C HIS A 146 -14.06 7.79 -16.63
N THR A 147 -13.78 9.00 -17.11
CA THR A 147 -12.94 9.21 -18.30
C THR A 147 -11.47 9.11 -17.93
N THR A 148 -10.73 8.33 -18.69
CA THR A 148 -9.28 8.12 -18.50
C THR A 148 -8.49 9.38 -18.74
N ILE A 149 -7.41 9.53 -17.97
CA ILE A 149 -6.53 10.70 -17.99
C ILE A 149 -5.17 10.26 -18.52
N GLU A 150 -4.59 11.06 -19.39
CA GLU A 150 -3.29 10.79 -20.00
C GLU A 150 -2.20 10.61 -18.92
N GLY A 151 -1.36 9.58 -19.09
CA GLY A 151 -0.24 9.27 -18.18
C GLY A 151 -0.65 8.63 -16.85
N LEU A 152 -1.95 8.48 -16.55
CA LEU A 152 -2.44 7.93 -15.31
C LEU A 152 -2.88 6.46 -15.45
N CYS A 153 -1.95 5.64 -15.98
CA CYS A 153 -2.09 4.19 -16.03
C CYS A 153 -0.76 3.50 -15.73
N SER A 154 -0.82 2.36 -15.06
CA SER A 154 0.33 1.51 -14.72
C SER A 154 -0.10 0.06 -14.68
N SER A 155 0.70 -0.84 -15.23
CA SER A 155 0.40 -2.28 -15.22
C SER A 155 1.54 -3.08 -14.61
N ILE A 156 1.18 -4.16 -13.93
CA ILE A 156 2.09 -5.19 -13.42
C ILE A 156 1.59 -6.57 -13.82
N THR A 157 2.47 -7.55 -13.72
CA THR A 157 2.12 -8.96 -13.84
C THR A 157 2.33 -9.65 -12.49
N VAL A 158 1.42 -10.53 -12.10
CA VAL A 158 1.54 -11.38 -10.91
C VAL A 158 1.33 -12.84 -11.26
N ASN A 159 1.90 -13.74 -10.46
CA ASN A 159 1.65 -15.17 -10.55
C ASN A 159 0.88 -15.60 -9.29
N VAL A 160 -0.37 -16.00 -9.45
CA VAL A 160 -1.19 -16.47 -8.33
C VAL A 160 -0.91 -17.96 -8.14
N ALA A 161 -0.39 -18.31 -6.94
CA ALA A 161 -0.13 -19.68 -6.56
C ALA A 161 -1.45 -20.43 -6.25
N GLU A 162 -1.42 -21.77 -6.41
CA GLU A 162 -2.50 -22.66 -5.98
C GLU A 162 -2.69 -22.69 -4.46
#